data_fb836245cf670176747713cc71ca1bf5
#
_entry.id   fb836245cf670176747713cc71ca1bf5
#
_cell.length_a   1.000
_cell.length_b   1.000
_cell.length_c   1.000
_cell.angle_alpha   90.00
_cell.angle_beta   90.00
_cell.angle_gamma   90.00
#
_symmetry.space_group_name_H-M   'P 1'
#
loop_
_entity.id
_entity.type
_entity.pdbx_description
1 polymer ?
#
loop_
_entity_poly.entity_id
_entity_poly.type
_entity_poly.pdbx_seq_one_letter_code
_entity_poly.pdbx_strand_id
1 'polypeptide(L)'
;MEIKNLKHIAPKGQGYFCIVKQYTDEETGNNYALKELKKEHYPKEDYRYRMLREIKLLNELQGCDNIIRLVNHGNDNDKQILWYLMPYAKYNLYDYIKKNNGTLKQADRYSIVEQIINAIKFAHDKDILHRDISPNNVLVFFRDSKPVIKVSDFGLGKSTESLSYYTGSSASGYGQILYVSPEQREKLKDATAKSDIYSLGKLVYFVFTGKDPDNIKPFELSSLISKATEDNPEDRFQNIDEFNKHFEALKELHLNQTIPIEYITLSEIIKSGEKVDMVHLHELLVKGTYIDHVYDDYISPVNRYLLSKNNLNDYYKAVGSGIRDFTKTYSDRLNECYQTVRWPFSSIGTFGEVLTKIVKLVTDDETQLISFKQLWYLAFEADQWSVQKEIKSVLNDRFISKAIETQLSEYIISSETEVDMSHFTGLQLPKIVKIGIIKANDLAKKKREEQEAKRKAEYNDADW
;
A
#
# COMPACT_ATOMS: atom_id res chain seq x y z
N MET A 1 32.43 -21.43 25.44
CA MET A 1 33.10 -20.15 25.80
C MET A 1 32.71 -19.88 27.26
N GLU A 2 33.64 -19.85 28.19
CA GLU A 2 33.35 -19.52 29.56
C GLU A 2 33.29 -18.01 29.77
N ILE A 3 32.32 -17.50 30.55
CA ILE A 3 32.14 -16.04 30.83
C ILE A 3 33.42 -15.45 31.51
N LYS A 4 34.27 -16.27 32.11
CA LYS A 4 35.45 -15.82 32.81
C LYS A 4 36.48 -15.07 31.99
N ASN A 5 36.49 -15.25 30.65
CA ASN A 5 37.42 -14.60 29.74
C ASN A 5 36.82 -13.30 29.14
N LEU A 6 35.63 -12.88 29.57
CA LEU A 6 34.96 -11.68 29.08
C LEU A 6 35.19 -10.52 30.03
N LYS A 7 35.78 -9.46 29.52
CA LYS A 7 35.94 -8.18 30.23
C LYS A 7 34.75 -7.28 29.99
N HIS A 8 34.10 -6.85 31.06
CA HIS A 8 33.02 -5.88 31.02
C HIS A 8 33.54 -4.53 30.52
N ILE A 9 32.87 -3.94 29.52
CA ILE A 9 33.23 -2.64 28.93
C ILE A 9 32.28 -1.53 29.42
N ALA A 10 30.99 -1.68 29.17
CA ALA A 10 30.01 -0.69 29.55
C ALA A 10 28.57 -1.27 29.60
N PRO A 11 27.67 -0.65 30.39
CA PRO A 11 26.24 -0.86 30.19
C PRO A 11 25.84 -0.26 28.82
N LYS A 12 24.98 -0.95 28.07
CA LYS A 12 24.55 -0.51 26.73
C LYS A 12 23.07 -0.14 26.63
N GLY A 13 22.24 -0.81 27.37
CA GLY A 13 20.81 -0.55 27.36
C GLY A 13 20.13 -1.17 28.56
N GLN A 14 19.01 -0.56 28.92
CA GLN A 14 18.17 -1.06 29.98
C GLN A 14 16.74 -1.14 29.44
N GLY A 15 16.30 -2.36 29.13
CA GLY A 15 14.91 -2.62 28.82
C GLY A 15 14.05 -2.70 30.09
N TYR A 16 12.77 -2.94 29.92
CA TYR A 16 11.83 -3.07 31.05
C TYR A 16 12.25 -4.21 32.00
N PHE A 17 12.57 -5.39 31.49
CA PHE A 17 12.87 -6.58 32.32
C PHE A 17 14.31 -7.10 32.23
N CYS A 18 15.10 -6.65 31.24
CA CYS A 18 16.50 -7.06 31.04
C CYS A 18 17.47 -5.87 31.01
N ILE A 19 18.72 -6.17 31.28
CA ILE A 19 19.86 -5.25 31.09
C ILE A 19 20.75 -5.84 30.01
N VAL A 20 21.26 -5.01 29.13
CA VAL A 20 22.25 -5.40 28.11
C VAL A 20 23.58 -4.76 28.45
N LYS A 21 24.62 -5.59 28.59
CA LYS A 21 25.98 -5.18 28.93
C LYS A 21 26.94 -5.57 27.80
N GLN A 22 27.90 -4.70 27.46
CA GLN A 22 28.95 -5.02 26.49
C GLN A 22 30.14 -5.66 27.15
N TYR A 23 30.63 -6.73 26.55
CA TYR A 23 31.84 -7.45 26.93
C TYR A 23 32.77 -7.60 25.73
N THR A 24 34.08 -7.64 26.01
CA THR A 24 35.10 -8.01 25.02
C THR A 24 35.80 -9.28 25.49
N ASP A 25 36.00 -10.22 24.59
CA ASP A 25 36.84 -11.40 24.79
C ASP A 25 38.31 -10.97 24.69
N GLU A 26 39.06 -11.12 25.76
CA GLU A 26 40.44 -10.67 25.82
C GLU A 26 41.40 -11.51 24.95
N GLU A 27 41.01 -12.75 24.59
CA GLU A 27 41.81 -13.62 23.73
C GLU A 27 41.61 -13.34 22.25
N THR A 28 40.34 -13.11 21.83
CA THR A 28 39.99 -12.96 20.42
C THR A 28 39.75 -11.51 19.99
N GLY A 29 39.60 -10.59 20.94
CA GLY A 29 39.22 -9.21 20.72
C GLY A 29 37.77 -9.02 20.28
N ASN A 30 36.96 -10.09 20.21
CA ASN A 30 35.58 -10.03 19.77
C ASN A 30 34.68 -9.38 20.84
N ASN A 31 33.72 -8.60 20.36
CA ASN A 31 32.76 -7.94 21.23
C ASN A 31 31.44 -8.71 21.28
N TYR A 32 30.87 -8.81 22.47
CA TYR A 32 29.63 -9.50 22.76
C TYR A 32 28.67 -8.62 23.56
N ALA A 33 27.38 -8.86 23.39
CA ALA A 33 26.32 -8.32 24.23
C ALA A 33 25.80 -9.44 25.12
N LEU A 34 25.79 -9.21 26.40
CA LEU A 34 25.18 -10.09 27.41
C LEU A 34 23.84 -9.47 27.79
N LYS A 35 22.75 -10.18 27.51
CA LYS A 35 21.39 -9.80 27.94
C LYS A 35 21.09 -10.62 29.21
N GLU A 36 20.78 -9.92 30.28
CA GLU A 36 20.59 -10.49 31.62
C GLU A 36 19.26 -10.06 32.19
N LEU A 37 18.48 -10.98 32.74
CA LEU A 37 17.24 -10.68 33.46
C LEU A 37 17.56 -9.86 34.72
N LYS A 38 16.83 -8.76 34.95
CA LYS A 38 16.99 -7.94 36.15
C LYS A 38 16.69 -8.75 37.38
N LYS A 39 17.49 -8.61 38.46
CA LYS A 39 17.30 -9.37 39.73
C LYS A 39 15.90 -9.23 40.31
N GLU A 40 15.30 -8.05 40.23
CA GLU A 40 13.95 -7.78 40.73
C GLU A 40 12.84 -8.54 39.95
N HIS A 41 13.17 -9.02 38.74
CA HIS A 41 12.26 -9.81 37.93
C HIS A 41 12.52 -11.31 37.97
N TYR A 42 13.67 -11.74 38.50
CA TYR A 42 14.00 -13.15 38.56
C TYR A 42 13.00 -13.97 39.41
N PRO A 43 12.45 -13.49 40.56
CA PRO A 43 11.41 -14.22 41.28
C PRO A 43 10.11 -14.40 40.51
N LYS A 44 9.85 -13.57 39.54
CA LYS A 44 8.61 -13.58 38.74
C LYS A 44 8.73 -14.62 37.62
N GLU A 45 7.90 -15.66 37.69
CA GLU A 45 7.94 -16.80 36.76
C GLU A 45 7.74 -16.37 35.29
N ASP A 46 6.83 -15.45 35.03
CA ASP A 46 6.53 -14.97 33.69
C ASP A 46 7.76 -14.38 33.00
N TYR A 47 8.58 -13.59 33.68
CA TYR A 47 9.79 -12.99 33.10
C TYR A 47 10.88 -14.02 32.83
N ARG A 48 11.06 -15.01 33.74
CA ARG A 48 11.98 -16.13 33.53
C ARG A 48 11.52 -16.96 32.32
N TYR A 49 10.23 -17.28 32.25
CA TYR A 49 9.65 -18.05 31.16
C TYR A 49 9.87 -17.34 29.82
N ARG A 50 9.62 -16.02 29.75
CA ARG A 50 9.87 -15.22 28.52
C ARG A 50 11.31 -15.32 28.07
N MET A 51 12.28 -15.13 28.97
CA MET A 51 13.70 -15.18 28.63
C MET A 51 14.16 -16.58 28.23
N LEU A 52 13.72 -17.61 28.93
CA LEU A 52 13.99 -19.00 28.57
C LEU A 52 13.38 -19.36 27.20
N ARG A 53 12.20 -18.87 26.92
CA ARG A 53 11.57 -19.05 25.62
C ARG A 53 12.35 -18.32 24.50
N GLU A 54 12.79 -17.10 24.73
CA GLU A 54 13.63 -16.36 23.79
C GLU A 54 14.93 -17.13 23.48
N ILE A 55 15.62 -17.65 24.52
CA ILE A 55 16.81 -18.49 24.37
C ILE A 55 16.49 -19.73 23.52
N LYS A 56 15.38 -20.42 23.84
CA LYS A 56 14.94 -21.61 23.09
C LYS A 56 14.70 -21.28 21.63
N LEU A 57 13.93 -20.22 21.33
CA LEU A 57 13.61 -19.79 19.94
C LEU A 57 14.87 -19.39 19.19
N LEU A 58 15.77 -18.62 19.80
CA LEU A 58 17.05 -18.27 19.18
C LEU A 58 17.88 -19.53 18.87
N ASN A 59 17.84 -20.55 19.70
CA ASN A 59 18.54 -21.81 19.43
C ASN A 59 17.91 -22.57 18.26
N GLU A 60 16.59 -22.61 18.13
CA GLU A 60 15.85 -23.23 17.02
C GLU A 60 16.06 -22.47 15.69
N LEU A 61 16.29 -21.17 15.77
CA LEU A 61 16.52 -20.29 14.64
C LEU A 61 17.99 -20.17 14.22
N GLN A 62 18.92 -20.91 14.83
CA GLN A 62 20.29 -20.96 14.34
C GLN A 62 20.36 -21.54 12.92
N GLY A 63 21.30 -21.03 12.12
CA GLY A 63 21.42 -21.40 10.69
C GLY A 63 20.94 -20.35 9.71
N CYS A 64 20.26 -19.29 10.18
CA CYS A 64 19.95 -18.11 9.37
C CYS A 64 20.96 -16.98 9.64
N ASP A 65 21.64 -16.52 8.60
CA ASP A 65 22.62 -15.43 8.74
C ASP A 65 21.99 -14.08 9.14
N ASN A 66 20.70 -13.89 8.86
CA ASN A 66 19.97 -12.67 9.18
C ASN A 66 19.23 -12.71 10.53
N ILE A 67 19.47 -13.75 11.35
CA ILE A 67 19.02 -13.84 12.75
C ILE A 67 20.22 -13.76 13.68
N ILE A 68 20.06 -13.09 14.81
CA ILE A 68 21.15 -12.96 15.78
C ILE A 68 21.58 -14.33 16.31
N ARG A 69 22.87 -14.57 16.33
CA ARG A 69 23.42 -15.84 16.82
C ARG A 69 23.41 -15.89 18.34
N LEU A 70 22.84 -16.93 18.91
CA LEU A 70 23.03 -17.29 20.30
C LEU A 70 24.45 -17.90 20.50
N VAL A 71 25.29 -17.24 21.27
CA VAL A 71 26.68 -17.68 21.51
C VAL A 71 26.74 -18.62 22.69
N ASN A 72 26.11 -18.24 23.80
CA ASN A 72 26.03 -18.99 25.02
C ASN A 72 24.89 -18.50 25.91
N HIS A 73 24.46 -19.27 26.87
CA HIS A 73 23.44 -18.87 27.84
C HIS A 73 23.68 -19.58 29.19
N GLY A 74 23.06 -19.07 30.24
CA GLY A 74 23.13 -19.67 31.56
C GLY A 74 21.98 -19.28 32.46
N ASN A 75 21.63 -20.21 33.34
CA ASN A 75 20.66 -20.01 34.40
C ASN A 75 21.26 -20.51 35.71
N ASP A 76 21.51 -19.61 36.66
CA ASP A 76 22.01 -19.91 38.01
C ASP A 76 20.91 -19.56 39.02
N ASN A 77 20.21 -20.60 39.51
CA ASN A 77 19.08 -20.40 40.40
C ASN A 77 19.52 -19.87 41.77
N ASP A 78 20.69 -20.25 42.24
CA ASP A 78 21.19 -19.84 43.56
C ASP A 78 21.55 -18.36 43.58
N LYS A 79 22.14 -17.88 42.49
CA LYS A 79 22.48 -16.45 42.31
C LYS A 79 21.36 -15.63 41.72
N GLN A 80 20.27 -16.26 41.31
CA GLN A 80 19.14 -15.63 40.62
C GLN A 80 19.60 -14.88 39.36
N ILE A 81 20.40 -15.54 38.52
CA ILE A 81 20.97 -14.97 37.29
C ILE A 81 20.53 -15.81 36.08
N LEU A 82 19.80 -15.19 35.19
CA LEU A 82 19.43 -15.76 33.89
C LEU A 82 19.92 -14.82 32.77
N TRP A 83 20.72 -15.34 31.85
CA TRP A 83 21.37 -14.54 30.83
C TRP A 83 21.60 -15.33 29.54
N TYR A 84 21.81 -14.59 28.45
CA TYR A 84 22.41 -15.14 27.25
C TYR A 84 23.41 -14.16 26.61
N LEU A 85 24.30 -14.67 25.77
CA LEU A 85 25.37 -13.97 25.10
C LEU A 85 25.13 -14.03 23.59
N MET A 86 25.29 -12.89 22.94
CA MET A 86 25.16 -12.71 21.49
C MET A 86 26.27 -11.80 20.96
N PRO A 87 26.60 -11.79 19.65
CA PRO A 87 27.50 -10.82 19.06
C PRO A 87 27.05 -9.38 19.34
N TYR A 88 28.00 -8.49 19.59
CA TYR A 88 27.69 -7.09 19.87
C TYR A 88 27.46 -6.30 18.58
N ALA A 89 26.32 -5.67 18.45
CA ALA A 89 26.00 -4.73 17.36
C ALA A 89 26.27 -3.28 17.79
N LYS A 90 26.92 -2.52 16.90
CA LYS A 90 27.20 -1.11 17.15
C LYS A 90 25.94 -0.25 17.16
N TYR A 91 24.96 -0.59 16.31
CA TYR A 91 23.69 0.09 16.15
C TYR A 91 22.53 -0.90 16.12
N ASN A 92 21.36 -0.49 16.61
CA ASN A 92 20.10 -1.01 16.13
C ASN A 92 19.74 -0.30 14.82
N LEU A 93 18.71 -0.78 14.13
CA LEU A 93 18.29 -0.20 12.84
C LEU A 93 17.71 1.20 12.99
N TYR A 94 17.05 1.51 14.11
CA TYR A 94 16.53 2.85 14.39
C TYR A 94 17.66 3.88 14.38
N ASP A 95 18.65 3.68 15.22
CA ASP A 95 19.80 4.59 15.34
C ASP A 95 20.60 4.67 14.03
N TYR A 96 20.74 3.53 13.34
CA TYR A 96 21.45 3.47 12.07
C TYR A 96 20.76 4.30 10.97
N ILE A 97 19.44 4.11 10.78
CA ILE A 97 18.68 4.87 9.79
C ILE A 97 18.63 6.36 10.17
N LYS A 98 18.30 6.72 11.41
CA LYS A 98 18.27 8.14 11.83
C LYS A 98 19.61 8.84 11.57
N LYS A 99 20.72 8.17 11.81
CA LYS A 99 22.07 8.73 11.60
C LYS A 99 22.46 8.87 10.13
N ASN A 100 22.05 7.91 9.29
CA ASN A 100 22.56 7.80 7.92
C ASN A 100 21.48 8.11 6.84
N ASN A 101 20.30 8.56 7.23
CA ASN A 101 19.13 8.69 6.32
C ASN A 101 19.43 9.50 5.06
N GLY A 102 20.21 10.60 5.18
CA GLY A 102 20.54 11.48 4.06
C GLY A 102 21.63 10.95 3.12
N THR A 103 22.36 9.90 3.51
CA THR A 103 23.49 9.33 2.75
C THR A 103 23.24 7.90 2.28
N LEU A 104 22.24 7.22 2.84
CA LEU A 104 21.90 5.85 2.49
C LEU A 104 21.35 5.80 1.05
N LYS A 105 22.01 5.00 0.21
CA LYS A 105 21.56 4.78 -1.17
C LYS A 105 20.30 3.90 -1.18
N GLN A 106 19.51 4.03 -2.22
CA GLN A 106 18.30 3.20 -2.41
C GLN A 106 18.63 1.70 -2.41
N ALA A 107 19.67 1.28 -3.13
CA ALA A 107 20.12 -0.10 -3.14
C ALA A 107 20.45 -0.66 -1.74
N ASP A 108 21.04 0.17 -0.86
CA ASP A 108 21.31 -0.24 0.52
C ASP A 108 20.01 -0.44 1.33
N ARG A 109 18.99 0.41 1.09
CA ARG A 109 17.67 0.27 1.74
C ARG A 109 16.97 -1.02 1.30
N TYR A 110 16.99 -1.33 0.01
CA TYR A 110 16.49 -2.60 -0.51
C TYR A 110 17.22 -3.78 0.12
N SER A 111 18.56 -3.77 0.15
CA SER A 111 19.36 -4.82 0.78
C SER A 111 19.09 -5.00 2.28
N ILE A 112 18.85 -3.91 3.02
CA ILE A 112 18.45 -3.98 4.42
C ILE A 112 17.10 -4.71 4.57
N VAL A 113 16.11 -4.35 3.77
CA VAL A 113 14.78 -4.96 3.85
C VAL A 113 14.80 -6.42 3.43
N GLU A 114 15.52 -6.79 2.36
CA GLU A 114 15.72 -8.19 1.95
C GLU A 114 16.24 -9.07 3.08
N GLN A 115 17.25 -8.59 3.80
CA GLN A 115 17.84 -9.32 4.91
C GLN A 115 16.84 -9.50 6.06
N ILE A 116 15.96 -8.52 6.29
CA ILE A 116 14.87 -8.64 7.29
C ILE A 116 13.83 -9.66 6.82
N ILE A 117 13.39 -9.57 5.57
CA ILE A 117 12.44 -10.53 4.97
C ILE A 117 12.99 -11.96 5.09
N ASN A 118 14.25 -12.19 4.76
CA ASN A 118 14.90 -13.50 4.86
C ASN A 118 14.85 -14.05 6.30
N ALA A 119 15.09 -13.20 7.30
CA ALA A 119 14.99 -13.60 8.70
C ALA A 119 13.57 -14.01 9.10
N ILE A 120 12.57 -13.19 8.72
CA ILE A 120 11.17 -13.45 9.05
C ILE A 120 10.65 -14.68 8.31
N LYS A 121 10.99 -14.83 7.02
CA LYS A 121 10.66 -16.03 6.23
C LYS A 121 11.22 -17.29 6.90
N PHE A 122 12.50 -17.30 7.27
CA PHE A 122 13.13 -18.45 7.94
C PHE A 122 12.45 -18.81 9.26
N ALA A 123 11.96 -17.81 10.02
CA ALA A 123 11.21 -18.04 11.24
C ALA A 123 9.81 -18.60 10.94
N HIS A 124 9.09 -18.02 9.96
CA HIS A 124 7.75 -18.48 9.57
C HIS A 124 7.77 -19.91 8.99
N ASP A 125 8.81 -20.29 8.22
CA ASP A 125 9.01 -21.65 7.73
C ASP A 125 9.18 -22.70 8.86
N LYS A 126 9.43 -22.24 10.09
CA LYS A 126 9.50 -23.06 11.32
C LYS A 126 8.31 -22.83 12.27
N ASP A 127 7.23 -22.21 11.79
CA ASP A 127 6.04 -21.84 12.58
C ASP A 127 6.38 -20.92 13.77
N ILE A 128 7.46 -20.14 13.69
CA ILE A 128 7.87 -19.18 14.70
C ILE A 128 7.50 -17.77 14.27
N LEU A 129 6.62 -17.12 15.03
CA LEU A 129 6.24 -15.72 14.86
C LEU A 129 7.15 -14.82 15.70
N HIS A 130 7.52 -13.67 15.15
CA HIS A 130 8.33 -12.67 15.85
C HIS A 130 7.50 -11.86 16.86
N ARG A 131 6.35 -11.33 16.43
CA ARG A 131 5.37 -10.56 17.22
C ARG A 131 5.79 -9.17 17.71
N ASP A 132 7.05 -8.79 17.49
CA ASP A 132 7.59 -7.48 17.91
C ASP A 132 8.61 -6.96 16.87
N ILE A 133 8.24 -7.02 15.59
CA ILE A 133 9.07 -6.46 14.52
C ILE A 133 9.07 -4.95 14.64
N SER A 134 10.24 -4.38 14.95
CA SER A 134 10.46 -2.95 15.06
C SER A 134 11.93 -2.63 14.77
N PRO A 135 12.29 -1.39 14.43
CA PRO A 135 13.68 -1.06 14.13
C PRO A 135 14.61 -1.20 15.34
N ASN A 136 14.09 -1.23 16.56
CA ASN A 136 14.90 -1.47 17.77
C ASN A 136 15.34 -2.93 17.91
N ASN A 137 14.56 -3.88 17.38
CA ASN A 137 14.82 -5.32 17.45
C ASN A 137 15.59 -5.84 16.22
N VAL A 138 16.06 -4.94 15.37
CA VAL A 138 16.90 -5.23 14.21
C VAL A 138 18.29 -4.66 14.45
N LEU A 139 19.31 -5.51 14.44
CA LEU A 139 20.69 -5.16 14.76
C LEU A 139 21.50 -4.99 13.48
N VAL A 140 22.39 -3.98 13.46
CA VAL A 140 23.22 -3.64 12.30
C VAL A 140 24.69 -3.94 12.60
N PHE A 141 25.21 -4.87 11.82
CA PHE A 141 26.62 -5.22 11.73
C PHE A 141 27.21 -4.70 10.43
N PHE A 142 28.51 -4.88 10.23
CA PHE A 142 29.18 -4.47 8.99
C PHE A 142 30.11 -5.56 8.51
N ARG A 143 30.09 -5.81 7.18
CA ARG A 143 31.07 -6.61 6.47
C ARG A 143 31.49 -5.81 5.24
N ASP A 144 32.77 -5.53 5.08
CA ASP A 144 33.33 -4.72 3.98
C ASP A 144 32.58 -3.38 3.79
N SER A 145 32.32 -2.71 4.90
CA SER A 145 31.55 -1.45 5.00
C SER A 145 30.06 -1.53 4.60
N LYS A 146 29.55 -2.69 4.23
CA LYS A 146 28.12 -2.91 3.93
C LYS A 146 27.35 -3.33 5.18
N PRO A 147 26.11 -2.86 5.37
CA PRO A 147 25.29 -3.27 6.49
C PRO A 147 24.90 -4.75 6.37
N VAL A 148 25.12 -5.50 7.45
CA VAL A 148 24.65 -6.86 7.64
C VAL A 148 23.61 -6.84 8.75
N ILE A 149 22.40 -7.23 8.42
CA ILE A 149 21.24 -7.12 9.28
C ILE A 149 20.98 -8.43 10.00
N LYS A 150 20.69 -8.33 11.29
CA LYS A 150 20.30 -9.48 12.12
C LYS A 150 19.09 -9.13 12.98
N VAL A 151 18.00 -9.86 12.77
CA VAL A 151 16.78 -9.74 13.59
C VAL A 151 17.02 -10.41 14.94
N SER A 152 16.57 -9.79 16.02
CA SER A 152 16.73 -10.22 17.41
C SER A 152 15.41 -10.15 18.18
N ASP A 153 15.41 -10.60 19.41
CA ASP A 153 14.26 -10.49 20.33
C ASP A 153 13.00 -11.29 19.91
N PHE A 154 13.20 -12.54 19.45
CA PHE A 154 12.12 -13.52 19.19
C PHE A 154 11.54 -14.04 20.52
N GLY A 155 10.88 -13.23 21.29
CA GLY A 155 10.53 -13.67 22.66
C GLY A 155 9.15 -13.30 23.15
N LEU A 156 8.38 -12.47 22.44
CA LEU A 156 7.05 -12.10 22.90
C LEU A 156 6.10 -13.30 22.89
N GLY A 157 6.02 -13.95 24.05
CA GLY A 157 5.12 -15.07 24.30
C GLY A 157 3.65 -14.68 24.25
N LYS A 158 2.76 -15.69 24.21
CA LYS A 158 1.29 -15.54 24.25
C LYS A 158 0.72 -15.01 25.59
N SER A 159 1.51 -14.36 26.47
CA SER A 159 0.98 -13.91 27.76
C SER A 159 0.07 -12.70 27.60
N THR A 160 -1.01 -12.71 28.36
CA THR A 160 -2.21 -11.88 28.19
C THR A 160 -2.10 -10.44 28.70
N GLU A 161 -0.99 -10.01 29.26
CA GLU A 161 -0.84 -8.68 29.90
C GLU A 161 -0.08 -7.65 29.07
N SER A 162 -0.24 -7.67 27.78
CA SER A 162 0.70 -7.11 26.84
C SER A 162 0.61 -5.61 26.52
N LEU A 163 -0.50 -4.94 26.79
CA LEU A 163 -0.57 -3.48 26.57
C LEU A 163 0.35 -2.71 27.53
N SER A 164 0.55 -3.21 28.75
CA SER A 164 1.47 -2.61 29.71
C SER A 164 2.94 -2.66 29.26
N TYR A 165 3.31 -3.58 28.38
CA TYR A 165 4.66 -3.68 27.81
C TYR A 165 4.96 -2.52 26.86
N TYR A 166 3.98 -2.12 26.04
CA TYR A 166 4.12 -1.03 25.07
C TYR A 166 3.86 0.35 25.68
N THR A 167 3.15 0.43 26.82
CA THR A 167 2.80 1.69 27.51
C THR A 167 3.75 2.07 28.62
N GLY A 168 4.81 1.28 28.87
CA GLY A 168 5.86 1.63 29.82
C GLY A 168 6.45 3.01 29.49
N SER A 169 6.59 3.87 30.50
CA SER A 169 6.90 5.30 30.49
C SER A 169 8.26 5.71 29.88
N SER A 170 8.85 4.92 28.99
CA SER A 170 10.04 5.27 28.24
C SER A 170 9.68 5.71 26.82
N ALA A 171 10.36 6.73 26.31
CA ALA A 171 10.21 7.19 24.93
C ALA A 171 10.39 6.06 23.88
N SER A 172 11.13 4.99 24.22
CA SER A 172 11.29 3.80 23.39
C SER A 172 10.02 2.93 23.30
N GLY A 173 9.21 2.88 24.35
CA GLY A 173 7.95 2.11 24.35
C GLY A 173 6.87 2.71 23.45
N TYR A 174 6.78 4.05 23.40
CA TYR A 174 5.84 4.74 22.52
C TYR A 174 6.17 4.50 21.03
N GLY A 175 7.45 4.46 20.68
CA GLY A 175 7.89 4.20 19.30
C GLY A 175 7.54 2.78 18.82
N GLN A 176 7.59 1.75 19.68
CA GLN A 176 7.27 0.37 19.30
C GLN A 176 5.78 0.17 18.97
N ILE A 177 4.87 0.85 19.66
CA ILE A 177 3.42 0.71 19.44
C ILE A 177 3.01 1.06 18.01
N LEU A 178 3.79 1.90 17.32
CA LEU A 178 3.52 2.29 15.93
C LEU A 178 3.65 1.13 14.93
N TYR A 179 4.36 0.08 15.31
CA TYR A 179 4.60 -1.11 14.48
C TYR A 179 3.65 -2.26 14.79
N VAL A 180 2.89 -2.19 15.89
CA VAL A 180 2.00 -3.25 16.35
C VAL A 180 0.71 -3.25 15.54
N SER A 181 0.29 -4.42 15.06
CA SER A 181 -0.94 -4.58 14.29
C SER A 181 -2.20 -4.35 15.15
N PRO A 182 -3.35 -3.95 14.54
CA PRO A 182 -4.60 -3.70 15.27
C PRO A 182 -5.02 -4.86 16.16
N GLU A 183 -5.04 -6.08 15.64
CA GLU A 183 -5.41 -7.29 16.38
C GLU A 183 -4.47 -7.60 17.55
N GLN A 184 -3.18 -7.28 17.43
CA GLN A 184 -2.22 -7.44 18.54
C GLN A 184 -2.44 -6.39 19.63
N ARG A 185 -2.90 -5.19 19.28
CA ARG A 185 -3.23 -4.16 20.29
C ARG A 185 -4.41 -4.58 21.15
N GLU A 186 -5.36 -5.33 20.58
CA GLU A 186 -6.48 -5.87 21.33
C GLU A 186 -6.04 -7.08 22.17
N LYS A 187 -5.38 -8.07 21.56
CA LYS A 187 -4.95 -9.29 22.21
C LYS A 187 -3.68 -9.86 21.55
N LEU A 188 -2.55 -9.79 22.22
CA LEU A 188 -1.27 -10.31 21.71
C LEU A 188 -1.32 -11.79 21.28
N LYS A 189 -2.19 -12.60 21.92
CA LYS A 189 -2.35 -14.02 21.59
C LYS A 189 -2.94 -14.26 20.20
N ASP A 190 -3.64 -13.27 19.64
CA ASP A 190 -4.30 -13.37 18.33
C ASP A 190 -3.33 -13.05 17.17
N ALA A 191 -2.05 -12.77 17.50
CA ALA A 191 -1.01 -12.54 16.50
C ALA A 191 -0.78 -13.77 15.61
N THR A 192 -0.75 -13.53 14.31
CA THR A 192 -0.48 -14.51 13.25
C THR A 192 0.71 -14.06 12.39
N ALA A 193 1.07 -14.80 11.36
CA ALA A 193 2.05 -14.37 10.35
C ALA A 193 1.64 -13.03 9.69
N LYS A 194 0.35 -12.78 9.52
CA LYS A 194 -0.18 -11.52 8.98
C LYS A 194 0.05 -10.33 9.91
N SER A 195 0.19 -10.55 11.22
CA SER A 195 0.58 -9.50 12.17
C SER A 195 2.05 -9.11 12.02
N ASP A 196 2.94 -10.09 11.80
CA ASP A 196 4.35 -9.83 11.50
C ASP A 196 4.49 -9.10 10.16
N ILE A 197 3.67 -9.43 9.15
CA ILE A 197 3.62 -8.74 7.85
C ILE A 197 3.20 -7.27 8.01
N TYR A 198 2.21 -6.98 8.86
CA TYR A 198 1.81 -5.60 9.18
C TYR A 198 3.00 -4.81 9.77
N SER A 199 3.66 -5.38 10.78
CA SER A 199 4.82 -4.75 11.43
C SER A 199 5.98 -4.56 10.45
N LEU A 200 6.20 -5.54 9.55
CA LEU A 200 7.21 -5.46 8.50
C LEU A 200 6.89 -4.33 7.50
N GLY A 201 5.64 -4.16 7.09
CA GLY A 201 5.21 -3.04 6.25
C GLY A 201 5.55 -1.69 6.88
N LYS A 202 5.20 -1.50 8.16
CA LYS A 202 5.57 -0.29 8.92
C LYS A 202 7.09 -0.08 8.99
N LEU A 203 7.85 -1.17 9.17
CA LEU A 203 9.32 -1.12 9.22
C LEU A 203 9.93 -0.74 7.87
N VAL A 204 9.40 -1.23 6.76
CA VAL A 204 9.84 -0.86 5.41
C VAL A 204 9.66 0.65 5.18
N TYR A 205 8.51 1.22 5.57
CA TYR A 205 8.31 2.68 5.51
C TYR A 205 9.42 3.44 6.24
N PHE A 206 9.74 3.02 7.46
CA PHE A 206 10.80 3.62 8.26
C PHE A 206 12.18 3.51 7.57
N VAL A 207 12.53 2.34 7.04
CA VAL A 207 13.82 2.12 6.35
C VAL A 207 13.97 3.04 5.14
N PHE A 208 12.92 3.23 4.36
CA PHE A 208 12.98 4.04 3.14
C PHE A 208 12.90 5.54 3.39
N THR A 209 12.15 5.97 4.38
CA THR A 209 11.89 7.40 4.62
C THR A 209 12.66 7.99 5.80
N GLY A 210 13.10 7.17 6.75
CA GLY A 210 13.65 7.60 8.03
C GLY A 210 12.61 8.23 8.98
N LYS A 211 11.31 8.16 8.63
CA LYS A 211 10.19 8.71 9.41
C LYS A 211 9.47 7.62 10.15
N ASP A 212 8.97 7.94 11.33
CA ASP A 212 8.13 7.04 12.11
C ASP A 212 6.79 6.82 11.37
N PRO A 213 6.21 5.58 11.41
CA PRO A 213 5.05 5.21 10.62
C PRO A 213 3.70 5.57 11.29
N ASP A 214 3.63 6.72 11.98
CA ASP A 214 2.42 7.29 12.58
C ASP A 214 1.52 7.95 11.53
N ASN A 215 2.13 8.55 10.49
CA ASN A 215 1.44 9.17 9.37
C ASN A 215 2.19 8.81 8.07
N ILE A 216 1.78 7.70 7.45
CA ILE A 216 2.37 7.19 6.22
C ILE A 216 2.01 8.11 5.06
N LYS A 217 3.03 8.68 4.42
CA LYS A 217 2.89 9.50 3.22
C LYS A 217 3.27 8.70 1.99
N PRO A 218 2.69 8.99 0.82
CA PRO A 218 3.04 8.30 -0.43
C PRO A 218 4.55 8.35 -0.71
N PHE A 219 5.10 7.24 -1.12
CA PHE A 219 6.49 7.06 -1.55
C PHE A 219 6.59 5.85 -2.50
N GLU A 220 7.80 5.50 -2.94
CA GLU A 220 8.02 4.49 -3.99
C GLU A 220 7.48 3.08 -3.69
N LEU A 221 7.28 2.69 -2.43
CA LEU A 221 6.74 1.38 -2.04
C LEU A 221 5.33 1.48 -1.43
N SER A 222 4.56 2.51 -1.77
CA SER A 222 3.24 2.75 -1.17
C SER A 222 2.27 1.58 -1.35
N SER A 223 2.28 0.91 -2.50
CA SER A 223 1.41 -0.25 -2.76
C SER A 223 1.70 -1.41 -1.82
N LEU A 224 3.00 -1.73 -1.63
CA LEU A 224 3.43 -2.76 -0.69
C LEU A 224 2.97 -2.46 0.74
N ILE A 225 3.17 -1.20 1.17
CA ILE A 225 2.83 -0.79 2.53
C ILE A 225 1.33 -0.77 2.74
N SER A 226 0.56 -0.21 1.81
CA SER A 226 -0.89 -0.16 1.90
C SER A 226 -1.46 -1.55 2.14
N LYS A 227 -1.12 -2.50 1.28
CA LYS A 227 -1.59 -3.88 1.41
C LYS A 227 -1.08 -4.57 2.68
N ALA A 228 0.17 -4.37 3.06
CA ALA A 228 0.71 -4.99 4.28
C ALA A 228 0.05 -4.46 5.55
N THR A 229 -0.43 -3.22 5.55
CA THR A 229 -0.95 -2.53 6.73
C THR A 229 -2.46 -2.33 6.72
N GLU A 230 -3.20 -3.12 5.95
CA GLU A 230 -4.66 -3.18 6.02
C GLU A 230 -5.13 -3.53 7.44
N ASP A 231 -6.23 -2.93 7.87
CA ASP A 231 -6.76 -3.14 9.22
C ASP A 231 -7.23 -4.59 9.41
N ASN A 232 -7.94 -5.14 8.42
CA ASN A 232 -8.35 -6.53 8.43
C ASN A 232 -7.18 -7.43 7.98
N PRO A 233 -6.72 -8.41 8.80
CA PRO A 233 -5.64 -9.32 8.42
C PRO A 233 -5.89 -10.13 7.15
N GLU A 234 -7.17 -10.38 6.79
CA GLU A 234 -7.52 -11.15 5.59
C GLU A 234 -7.25 -10.38 4.28
N ASP A 235 -7.20 -9.06 4.35
CA ASP A 235 -6.93 -8.19 3.19
C ASP A 235 -5.43 -7.96 2.97
N ARG A 236 -4.58 -8.39 3.92
CA ARG A 236 -3.11 -8.32 3.83
C ARG A 236 -2.55 -9.42 2.93
N PHE A 237 -1.24 -9.39 2.72
CA PHE A 237 -0.52 -10.55 2.17
C PHE A 237 -0.74 -11.76 3.07
N GLN A 238 -1.05 -12.91 2.47
CA GLN A 238 -1.43 -14.11 3.23
C GLN A 238 -0.24 -14.79 3.90
N ASN A 239 0.97 -14.59 3.36
CA ASN A 239 2.22 -15.11 3.88
C ASN A 239 3.40 -14.23 3.47
N ILE A 240 4.57 -14.51 4.04
CA ILE A 240 5.80 -13.75 3.79
C ILE A 240 6.31 -13.91 2.35
N ASP A 241 5.98 -15.00 1.66
CA ASP A 241 6.40 -15.23 0.28
C ASP A 241 5.65 -14.31 -0.68
N GLU A 242 4.35 -14.08 -0.47
CA GLU A 242 3.58 -13.10 -1.24
C GLU A 242 4.11 -11.69 -1.03
N PHE A 243 4.40 -11.31 0.23
CA PHE A 243 5.01 -10.02 0.54
C PHE A 243 6.36 -9.88 -0.16
N ASN A 244 7.23 -10.90 -0.07
CA ASN A 244 8.55 -10.89 -0.70
C ASN A 244 8.47 -10.79 -2.23
N LYS A 245 7.56 -11.55 -2.85
CA LYS A 245 7.35 -11.51 -4.30
C LYS A 245 7.00 -10.08 -4.76
N HIS A 246 6.12 -9.40 -4.05
CA HIS A 246 5.75 -8.03 -4.35
C HIS A 246 6.93 -7.05 -4.12
N PHE A 247 7.65 -7.23 -3.03
CA PHE A 247 8.84 -6.41 -2.71
C PHE A 247 9.94 -6.54 -3.78
N GLU A 248 10.26 -7.78 -4.23
CA GLU A 248 11.26 -8.02 -5.27
C GLU A 248 10.86 -7.40 -6.61
N ALA A 249 9.58 -7.47 -6.98
CA ALA A 249 9.07 -6.83 -8.18
C ALA A 249 9.28 -5.31 -8.16
N LEU A 250 8.97 -4.65 -7.03
CA LEU A 250 9.22 -3.20 -6.85
C LEU A 250 10.71 -2.87 -6.84
N LYS A 251 11.53 -3.73 -6.24
CA LYS A 251 12.99 -3.56 -6.24
C LYS A 251 13.57 -3.63 -7.66
N GLU A 252 13.16 -4.63 -8.46
CA GLU A 252 13.58 -4.74 -9.86
C GLU A 252 13.20 -3.50 -10.65
N LEU A 253 11.97 -3.01 -10.46
CA LEU A 253 11.51 -1.77 -11.08
C LEU A 253 12.45 -0.60 -10.76
N HIS A 254 12.75 -0.40 -9.49
CA HIS A 254 13.46 0.80 -9.04
C HIS A 254 14.98 0.72 -9.21
N LEU A 255 15.58 -0.48 -9.23
CA LEU A 255 17.02 -0.66 -9.37
C LEU A 255 17.47 -1.04 -10.77
N ASN A 256 16.69 -1.87 -11.49
CA ASN A 256 17.15 -2.47 -12.75
C ASN A 256 16.34 -2.00 -13.97
N GLN A 257 15.31 -1.16 -13.80
CA GLN A 257 14.42 -0.66 -14.88
C GLN A 257 13.74 -1.75 -15.71
N THR A 258 13.72 -3.00 -15.24
CA THR A 258 13.05 -4.12 -15.89
C THR A 258 11.79 -4.45 -15.11
N ILE A 259 10.63 -4.23 -15.70
CA ILE A 259 9.32 -4.29 -15.04
C ILE A 259 8.69 -5.67 -15.21
N PRO A 260 8.46 -6.46 -14.14
CA PRO A 260 7.44 -7.49 -14.15
C PRO A 260 6.06 -6.83 -14.04
N ILE A 261 5.28 -6.94 -15.11
CA ILE A 261 4.01 -6.22 -15.35
C ILE A 261 2.94 -6.47 -14.26
N GLU A 262 3.05 -7.54 -13.48
CA GLU A 262 2.00 -8.03 -12.60
C GLU A 262 1.91 -7.34 -11.22
N TYR A 263 2.91 -6.54 -10.81
CA TYR A 263 3.04 -6.09 -9.41
C TYR A 263 3.26 -4.59 -9.19
N ILE A 264 3.19 -3.78 -10.25
CA ILE A 264 3.54 -2.37 -10.17
C ILE A 264 2.31 -1.51 -10.34
N THR A 265 2.10 -0.59 -9.41
CA THR A 265 1.05 0.41 -9.60
C THR A 265 1.46 1.38 -10.70
N LEU A 266 0.51 1.73 -11.55
CA LEU A 266 0.66 2.76 -12.58
C LEU A 266 1.21 4.08 -12.00
N SER A 267 0.84 4.37 -10.75
CA SER A 267 1.32 5.52 -9.99
C SER A 267 2.84 5.53 -9.79
N GLU A 268 3.46 4.37 -9.60
CA GLU A 268 4.92 4.26 -9.38
C GLU A 268 5.69 4.46 -10.68
N ILE A 269 5.19 3.90 -11.78
CA ILE A 269 5.75 4.11 -13.13
C ILE A 269 5.73 5.60 -13.49
N ILE A 270 4.61 6.26 -13.24
CA ILE A 270 4.44 7.68 -13.54
C ILE A 270 5.32 8.56 -12.63
N LYS A 271 5.53 8.17 -11.37
CA LYS A 271 6.35 8.92 -10.40
C LYS A 271 7.85 8.75 -10.61
N SER A 272 8.31 7.68 -11.23
CA SER A 272 9.75 7.44 -11.46
C SER A 272 10.40 8.55 -12.28
N GLY A 273 9.60 9.34 -13.00
CA GLY A 273 10.07 10.49 -13.80
C GLY A 273 10.91 10.10 -15.02
N GLU A 274 11.06 8.81 -15.27
CA GLU A 274 11.74 8.30 -16.44
C GLU A 274 10.90 8.44 -17.71
N LYS A 275 11.58 8.37 -18.83
CA LYS A 275 10.93 8.44 -20.14
C LYS A 275 10.10 7.17 -20.31
N VAL A 276 8.80 7.27 -20.06
CA VAL A 276 7.88 6.12 -20.14
C VAL A 276 7.79 5.69 -21.61
N ASP A 277 8.06 4.41 -21.88
CA ASP A 277 7.74 3.81 -23.16
C ASP A 277 6.22 3.77 -23.30
N MET A 278 5.70 4.51 -24.28
CA MET A 278 4.26 4.65 -24.48
C MET A 278 3.56 3.37 -24.90
N VAL A 279 4.25 2.45 -25.58
CA VAL A 279 3.71 1.14 -25.96
C VAL A 279 3.58 0.28 -24.71
N HIS A 280 4.61 0.27 -23.88
CA HIS A 280 4.58 -0.43 -22.59
C HIS A 280 3.53 0.17 -21.64
N LEU A 281 3.44 1.49 -21.56
CA LEU A 281 2.38 2.17 -20.80
C LEU A 281 1.00 1.74 -21.28
N HIS A 282 0.79 1.62 -22.60
CA HIS A 282 -0.48 1.16 -23.18
C HIS A 282 -0.85 -0.25 -22.72
N GLU A 283 0.11 -1.18 -22.71
CA GLU A 283 -0.13 -2.54 -22.22
C GLU A 283 -0.58 -2.55 -20.76
N LEU A 284 0.04 -1.73 -19.92
CA LEU A 284 -0.35 -1.59 -18.51
C LEU A 284 -1.75 -0.98 -18.36
N LEU A 285 -2.07 0.05 -19.15
CA LEU A 285 -3.36 0.72 -19.11
C LEU A 285 -4.52 -0.17 -19.56
N VAL A 286 -4.28 -1.09 -20.50
CA VAL A 286 -5.32 -1.93 -21.11
C VAL A 286 -5.40 -3.30 -20.44
N LYS A 287 -4.26 -3.97 -20.21
CA LYS A 287 -4.23 -5.35 -19.67
C LYS A 287 -4.31 -5.41 -18.15
N GLY A 288 -4.16 -4.29 -17.49
CA GLY A 288 -4.25 -4.18 -16.05
C GLY A 288 -2.89 -4.19 -15.35
N THR A 289 -2.73 -3.24 -14.45
CA THR A 289 -1.80 -3.25 -13.34
C THR A 289 -2.53 -3.85 -12.13
N TYR A 290 -1.79 -4.23 -11.10
CA TYR A 290 -2.40 -4.49 -9.80
C TYR A 290 -3.17 -3.24 -9.34
N ILE A 291 -4.47 -3.38 -9.14
CA ILE A 291 -5.39 -2.30 -8.76
C ILE A 291 -6.10 -2.76 -7.49
N ASP A 292 -5.73 -2.19 -6.34
CA ASP A 292 -6.47 -2.37 -5.09
C ASP A 292 -7.57 -1.31 -4.98
N HIS A 293 -7.22 -0.06 -5.30
CA HIS A 293 -8.13 1.07 -5.26
C HIS A 293 -8.18 1.75 -6.62
N VAL A 294 -9.22 1.49 -7.39
CA VAL A 294 -9.37 1.94 -8.79
C VAL A 294 -9.10 3.43 -8.95
N TYR A 295 -9.52 4.25 -7.99
CA TYR A 295 -9.26 5.69 -8.05
C TYR A 295 -7.78 6.04 -7.85
N ASP A 296 -7.16 5.54 -6.79
CA ASP A 296 -5.80 5.92 -6.41
C ASP A 296 -4.74 5.25 -7.28
N ASP A 297 -4.98 4.00 -7.69
CA ASP A 297 -4.01 3.20 -8.42
C ASP A 297 -4.12 3.35 -9.94
N TYR A 298 -5.30 3.73 -10.46
CA TYR A 298 -5.51 3.85 -11.91
C TYR A 298 -5.99 5.26 -12.32
N ILE A 299 -7.17 5.69 -11.89
CA ILE A 299 -7.80 6.91 -12.42
C ILE A 299 -6.97 8.17 -12.15
N SER A 300 -6.58 8.39 -10.90
CA SER A 300 -5.83 9.58 -10.50
C SER A 300 -4.45 9.68 -11.16
N PRO A 301 -3.62 8.62 -11.18
CA PRO A 301 -2.36 8.63 -11.91
C PRO A 301 -2.51 8.85 -13.42
N VAL A 302 -3.47 8.16 -14.06
CA VAL A 302 -3.76 8.30 -15.50
C VAL A 302 -4.13 9.73 -15.84
N ASN A 303 -5.07 10.32 -15.09
CA ASN A 303 -5.48 11.70 -15.33
C ASN A 303 -4.32 12.67 -15.16
N ARG A 304 -3.57 12.55 -14.08
CA ARG A 304 -2.41 13.40 -13.82
C ARG A 304 -1.37 13.31 -14.94
N TYR A 305 -1.12 12.11 -15.44
CA TYR A 305 -0.14 11.88 -16.50
C TYR A 305 -0.65 12.40 -17.86
N LEU A 306 -1.83 11.96 -18.31
CA LEU A 306 -2.35 12.27 -19.64
C LEU A 306 -2.73 13.74 -19.80
N LEU A 307 -3.16 14.40 -18.71
CA LEU A 307 -3.48 15.84 -18.74
C LEU A 307 -2.24 16.73 -18.63
N SER A 308 -1.09 16.17 -18.26
CA SER A 308 0.18 16.90 -18.14
C SER A 308 0.80 17.13 -19.53
N LYS A 309 1.33 18.35 -19.76
CA LYS A 309 2.06 18.72 -20.99
C LYS A 309 1.32 18.28 -22.27
N ASN A 310 2.00 17.52 -23.11
CA ASN A 310 1.49 16.97 -24.38
C ASN A 310 1.34 15.43 -24.34
N ASN A 311 1.32 14.85 -23.15
CA ASN A 311 1.43 13.40 -22.97
C ASN A 311 0.32 12.60 -23.69
N LEU A 312 -0.92 13.08 -23.70
CA LEU A 312 -2.01 12.40 -24.42
C LEU A 312 -1.76 12.36 -25.94
N ASN A 313 -1.24 13.46 -26.52
CA ASN A 313 -0.87 13.48 -27.92
C ASN A 313 0.28 12.51 -28.24
N ASP A 314 1.30 12.48 -27.40
CA ASP A 314 2.45 11.62 -27.59
C ASP A 314 2.05 10.14 -27.40
N TYR A 315 1.17 9.86 -26.43
CA TYR A 315 0.56 8.56 -26.25
C TYR A 315 -0.23 8.13 -27.50
N TYR A 316 -1.13 8.96 -28.00
CA TYR A 316 -1.91 8.65 -29.21
C TYR A 316 -1.03 8.40 -30.44
N LYS A 317 0.02 9.20 -30.64
CA LYS A 317 0.99 8.98 -31.74
C LYS A 317 1.69 7.63 -31.63
N ALA A 318 1.99 7.17 -30.44
CA ALA A 318 2.68 5.90 -30.21
C ALA A 318 1.77 4.68 -30.38
N VAL A 319 0.52 4.76 -29.90
CA VAL A 319 -0.40 3.61 -29.84
C VAL A 319 -1.39 3.54 -30.99
N GLY A 320 -1.61 4.67 -31.70
CA GLY A 320 -2.54 4.74 -32.84
C GLY A 320 -3.96 4.28 -32.48
N SER A 321 -4.47 3.27 -33.19
CA SER A 321 -5.80 2.68 -32.95
C SER A 321 -5.95 2.01 -31.57
N GLY A 322 -4.87 1.70 -30.88
CA GLY A 322 -4.89 1.18 -29.50
C GLY A 322 -5.53 2.12 -28.48
N ILE A 323 -5.64 3.42 -28.82
CA ILE A 323 -6.35 4.39 -27.97
C ILE A 323 -7.81 3.99 -27.73
N ARG A 324 -8.43 3.22 -28.63
CA ARG A 324 -9.78 2.68 -28.46
C ARG A 324 -9.86 1.74 -27.27
N ASP A 325 -8.95 0.79 -27.20
CA ASP A 325 -8.88 -0.19 -26.09
C ASP A 325 -8.64 0.52 -24.76
N PHE A 326 -7.75 1.51 -24.76
CA PHE A 326 -7.55 2.36 -23.60
C PHE A 326 -8.83 3.11 -23.21
N THR A 327 -9.51 3.75 -24.17
CA THR A 327 -10.73 4.53 -23.89
C THR A 327 -11.83 3.65 -23.29
N LYS A 328 -11.97 2.43 -23.80
CA LYS A 328 -12.91 1.43 -23.28
C LYS A 328 -12.55 1.05 -21.85
N THR A 329 -11.30 0.61 -21.60
CA THR A 329 -10.84 0.22 -20.27
C THR A 329 -10.96 1.38 -19.29
N TYR A 330 -10.58 2.59 -19.68
CA TYR A 330 -10.71 3.78 -18.84
C TYR A 330 -12.18 4.08 -18.48
N SER A 331 -13.11 3.95 -19.43
CA SER A 331 -14.55 4.10 -19.17
C SER A 331 -15.09 3.03 -18.21
N ASP A 332 -14.67 1.78 -18.39
CA ASP A 332 -15.07 0.68 -17.50
C ASP A 332 -14.55 0.92 -16.06
N ARG A 333 -13.30 1.38 -15.93
CA ARG A 333 -12.72 1.75 -14.62
C ARG A 333 -13.38 2.97 -13.98
N LEU A 334 -13.81 3.95 -14.76
CA LEU A 334 -14.61 5.06 -14.24
C LEU A 334 -15.95 4.58 -13.67
N ASN A 335 -16.62 3.65 -14.34
CA ASN A 335 -17.87 3.07 -13.86
C ASN A 335 -17.66 2.25 -12.58
N GLU A 336 -16.63 1.40 -12.54
CA GLU A 336 -16.24 0.64 -11.35
C GLU A 336 -15.98 1.59 -10.16
N CYS A 337 -15.20 2.60 -10.40
CA CYS A 337 -14.88 3.61 -9.42
C CYS A 337 -16.15 4.32 -8.92
N TYR A 338 -17.08 4.70 -9.80
CA TYR A 338 -18.35 5.35 -9.41
C TYR A 338 -19.21 4.48 -8.50
N GLN A 339 -19.16 3.17 -8.66
CA GLN A 339 -19.94 2.22 -7.85
C GLN A 339 -19.34 1.92 -6.47
N THR A 340 -18.02 2.05 -6.32
CA THR A 340 -17.28 1.52 -5.16
C THR A 340 -16.75 2.59 -4.21
N VAL A 341 -16.56 3.84 -4.64
CA VAL A 341 -15.84 4.86 -3.86
C VAL A 341 -16.72 6.08 -3.52
N ARG A 342 -16.61 6.58 -2.28
CA ARG A 342 -17.10 7.93 -1.92
C ARG A 342 -16.08 8.97 -2.40
N TRP A 343 -16.45 9.75 -3.40
CA TRP A 343 -15.61 10.69 -4.13
C TRP A 343 -15.25 11.99 -3.40
N PRO A 344 -14.02 12.50 -3.54
CA PRO A 344 -13.78 13.92 -3.36
C PRO A 344 -14.32 14.67 -4.60
N PHE A 345 -15.28 15.55 -4.41
CA PHE A 345 -15.93 16.36 -5.47
C PHE A 345 -14.95 17.10 -6.39
N SER A 346 -13.74 17.41 -5.92
CA SER A 346 -12.71 18.11 -6.70
C SER A 346 -12.07 17.29 -7.83
N SER A 347 -12.20 15.97 -7.81
CA SER A 347 -11.52 15.06 -8.76
C SER A 347 -12.34 14.72 -9.99
N ILE A 348 -13.67 14.89 -9.90
CA ILE A 348 -14.61 14.46 -10.95
C ILE A 348 -14.46 15.29 -12.24
N GLY A 349 -14.07 16.56 -12.12
CA GLY A 349 -13.81 17.41 -13.30
C GLY A 349 -12.73 16.86 -14.23
N THR A 350 -11.73 16.20 -13.68
CA THR A 350 -10.62 15.63 -14.48
C THR A 350 -11.02 14.42 -15.30
N PHE A 351 -12.09 13.71 -14.94
CA PHE A 351 -12.57 12.54 -15.69
C PHE A 351 -13.18 12.93 -17.02
N GLY A 352 -14.02 13.96 -17.01
CA GLY A 352 -14.58 14.54 -18.23
C GLY A 352 -13.48 15.14 -19.11
N GLU A 353 -12.45 15.73 -18.53
CA GLU A 353 -11.37 16.39 -19.28
C GLU A 353 -10.57 15.40 -20.13
N VAL A 354 -10.21 14.21 -19.62
CA VAL A 354 -9.50 13.17 -20.39
C VAL A 354 -10.33 12.73 -21.59
N LEU A 355 -11.61 12.38 -21.36
CA LEU A 355 -12.50 11.94 -22.44
C LEU A 355 -12.74 13.03 -23.47
N THR A 356 -12.91 14.27 -23.03
CA THR A 356 -13.08 15.44 -23.94
C THR A 356 -11.84 15.68 -24.80
N LYS A 357 -10.65 15.53 -24.23
CA LYS A 357 -9.40 15.63 -25.01
C LYS A 357 -9.26 14.46 -26.00
N ILE A 358 -9.69 13.25 -25.64
CA ILE A 358 -9.72 12.11 -26.58
C ILE A 358 -10.66 12.43 -27.76
N VAL A 359 -11.89 12.89 -27.52
CA VAL A 359 -12.82 13.28 -28.58
C VAL A 359 -12.20 14.31 -29.53
N LYS A 360 -11.48 15.30 -28.99
CA LYS A 360 -10.83 16.36 -29.78
C LYS A 360 -9.61 15.88 -30.57
N LEU A 361 -9.00 14.80 -30.14
CA LEU A 361 -7.72 14.30 -30.66
C LEU A 361 -7.90 13.23 -31.73
N VAL A 362 -8.87 12.33 -31.56
CA VAL A 362 -9.06 11.18 -32.44
C VAL A 362 -10.06 11.48 -33.57
N THR A 363 -9.89 10.79 -34.69
CA THR A 363 -10.81 10.86 -35.83
C THR A 363 -11.64 9.58 -36.01
N ASP A 364 -11.41 8.57 -35.13
CA ASP A 364 -12.10 7.30 -35.14
C ASP A 364 -13.46 7.40 -34.45
N ASP A 365 -14.54 7.19 -35.24
CA ASP A 365 -15.91 7.31 -34.76
C ASP A 365 -16.24 6.43 -33.56
N GLU A 366 -15.67 5.22 -33.50
CA GLU A 366 -15.95 4.27 -32.39
C GLU A 366 -15.33 4.74 -31.08
N THR A 367 -14.09 5.22 -31.11
CA THR A 367 -13.43 5.80 -29.93
C THR A 367 -14.14 7.07 -29.45
N GLN A 368 -14.55 7.93 -30.39
CA GLN A 368 -15.34 9.12 -30.05
C GLN A 368 -16.68 8.73 -29.41
N LEU A 369 -17.38 7.74 -29.97
CA LEU A 369 -18.67 7.29 -29.45
C LEU A 369 -18.56 6.72 -28.03
N ILE A 370 -17.52 5.92 -27.73
CA ILE A 370 -17.26 5.44 -26.38
C ILE A 370 -17.09 6.63 -25.43
N SER A 371 -16.28 7.62 -25.81
CA SER A 371 -16.04 8.82 -25.01
C SER A 371 -17.32 9.64 -24.81
N PHE A 372 -18.15 9.82 -25.84
CA PHE A 372 -19.42 10.53 -25.73
C PHE A 372 -20.43 9.85 -24.81
N LYS A 373 -20.55 8.52 -24.91
CA LYS A 373 -21.45 7.75 -24.04
C LYS A 373 -21.04 7.88 -22.58
N GLN A 374 -19.73 7.76 -22.28
CA GLN A 374 -19.23 7.92 -20.93
C GLN A 374 -19.38 9.35 -20.40
N LEU A 375 -19.10 10.36 -21.22
CA LEU A 375 -19.34 11.75 -20.85
C LEU A 375 -20.82 12.02 -20.57
N TRP A 376 -21.74 11.44 -21.38
CA TRP A 376 -23.18 11.56 -21.16
C TRP A 376 -23.60 10.92 -19.85
N TYR A 377 -23.15 9.70 -19.61
CA TYR A 377 -23.42 8.99 -18.37
C TYR A 377 -22.99 9.83 -17.14
N LEU A 378 -21.74 10.26 -17.10
CA LEU A 378 -21.23 11.04 -15.97
C LEU A 378 -21.96 12.39 -15.81
N ALA A 379 -22.26 13.08 -16.91
CA ALA A 379 -22.85 14.41 -16.87
C ALA A 379 -24.32 14.41 -16.44
N PHE A 380 -25.11 13.46 -16.94
CA PHE A 380 -26.58 13.52 -16.85
C PHE A 380 -27.20 12.32 -16.12
N GLU A 381 -26.66 11.12 -16.24
CA GLU A 381 -27.16 9.95 -15.51
C GLU A 381 -26.61 9.90 -14.08
N ALA A 382 -25.34 10.23 -13.92
CA ALA A 382 -24.66 10.34 -12.62
C ALA A 382 -24.69 11.77 -12.02
N ASP A 383 -25.32 12.72 -12.70
CA ASP A 383 -25.57 14.13 -12.28
C ASP A 383 -24.28 14.89 -11.87
N GLN A 384 -23.19 14.73 -12.64
CA GLN A 384 -21.92 15.39 -12.36
C GLN A 384 -21.82 16.73 -13.12
N TRP A 385 -22.19 17.82 -12.47
CA TRP A 385 -22.25 19.17 -13.07
C TRP A 385 -20.91 19.63 -13.68
N SER A 386 -19.76 19.22 -13.14
CA SER A 386 -18.44 19.55 -13.70
C SER A 386 -18.23 18.92 -15.08
N VAL A 387 -18.74 17.68 -15.29
CA VAL A 387 -18.64 16.98 -16.57
C VAL A 387 -19.66 17.53 -17.59
N GLN A 388 -20.75 18.15 -17.15
CA GLN A 388 -21.71 18.82 -18.04
C GLN A 388 -21.05 19.95 -18.85
N LYS A 389 -20.08 20.67 -18.27
CA LYS A 389 -19.30 21.68 -19.02
C LYS A 389 -18.41 21.02 -20.09
N GLU A 390 -17.80 19.89 -19.73
CA GLU A 390 -16.89 19.18 -20.63
C GLU A 390 -17.63 18.62 -21.85
N ILE A 391 -18.72 17.88 -21.65
CA ILE A 391 -19.49 17.32 -22.77
C ILE A 391 -20.06 18.42 -23.69
N LYS A 392 -20.53 19.53 -23.13
CA LYS A 392 -21.02 20.68 -23.93
C LYS A 392 -19.97 21.22 -24.88
N SER A 393 -18.68 21.17 -24.52
CA SER A 393 -17.58 21.65 -25.34
C SER A 393 -17.36 20.85 -26.63
N VAL A 394 -17.88 19.61 -26.67
CA VAL A 394 -17.71 18.68 -27.80
C VAL A 394 -19.01 18.23 -28.46
N LEU A 395 -20.18 18.56 -27.89
CA LEU A 395 -21.49 18.23 -28.40
C LEU A 395 -21.90 19.18 -29.55
N ASN A 396 -21.16 19.11 -30.67
CA ASN A 396 -21.42 19.93 -31.85
C ASN A 396 -20.95 19.22 -33.13
N ASP A 397 -21.38 19.71 -34.29
CA ASP A 397 -21.11 19.12 -35.62
C ASP A 397 -19.61 19.02 -35.98
N ARG A 398 -18.74 19.72 -35.24
CA ARG A 398 -17.28 19.63 -35.46
C ARG A 398 -16.71 18.29 -35.02
N PHE A 399 -17.29 17.69 -33.98
CA PHE A 399 -16.77 16.46 -33.37
C PHE A 399 -17.71 15.27 -33.54
N ILE A 400 -18.95 15.49 -34.01
CA ILE A 400 -19.95 14.44 -34.15
C ILE A 400 -20.24 14.21 -35.63
N SER A 401 -19.75 13.07 -36.15
CA SER A 401 -20.12 12.59 -37.48
C SER A 401 -21.59 12.14 -37.51
N LYS A 402 -22.18 11.98 -38.68
CA LYS A 402 -23.57 11.47 -38.80
C LYS A 402 -23.71 10.05 -38.21
N ALA A 403 -22.68 9.24 -38.29
CA ALA A 403 -22.67 7.89 -37.72
C ALA A 403 -22.73 7.94 -36.17
N ILE A 404 -21.90 8.79 -35.56
CA ILE A 404 -21.91 9.03 -34.11
C ILE A 404 -23.24 9.63 -33.67
N GLU A 405 -23.77 10.62 -34.41
CA GLU A 405 -25.01 11.34 -34.09
C GLU A 405 -26.18 10.36 -33.85
N THR A 406 -26.33 9.38 -34.76
CA THR A 406 -27.41 8.39 -34.68
C THR A 406 -27.19 7.45 -33.44
N GLN A 407 -26.02 6.87 -33.32
CA GLN A 407 -25.72 5.91 -32.24
C GLN A 407 -25.73 6.56 -30.85
N LEU A 408 -25.26 7.81 -30.75
CA LEU A 408 -25.32 8.58 -29.50
C LEU A 408 -26.80 8.91 -29.16
N SER A 409 -27.61 9.25 -30.14
CA SER A 409 -29.04 9.50 -29.92
C SER A 409 -29.79 8.26 -29.46
N GLU A 410 -29.49 7.10 -30.03
CA GLU A 410 -30.04 5.81 -29.57
C GLU A 410 -29.64 5.51 -28.13
N TYR A 411 -28.38 5.73 -27.76
CA TYR A 411 -27.91 5.58 -26.40
C TYR A 411 -28.64 6.52 -25.42
N ILE A 412 -28.77 7.82 -25.78
CA ILE A 412 -29.48 8.83 -24.99
C ILE A 412 -30.94 8.41 -24.76
N ILE A 413 -31.62 7.92 -25.78
CA ILE A 413 -33.02 7.47 -25.69
C ILE A 413 -33.10 6.26 -24.72
N SER A 414 -32.15 5.31 -24.82
CA SER A 414 -32.13 4.11 -24.01
C SER A 414 -31.81 4.37 -22.54
N SER A 415 -31.13 5.48 -22.21
CA SER A 415 -30.85 5.87 -20.84
C SER A 415 -32.09 6.31 -20.07
N GLU A 416 -33.16 6.74 -20.77
CA GLU A 416 -34.40 7.26 -20.18
C GLU A 416 -34.15 8.37 -19.14
N THR A 417 -33.04 9.11 -19.29
CA THR A 417 -32.63 10.14 -18.35
C THR A 417 -33.28 11.47 -18.71
N GLU A 418 -33.95 12.10 -17.74
CA GLU A 418 -34.52 13.43 -17.90
C GLU A 418 -33.41 14.50 -17.81
N VAL A 419 -33.22 15.25 -18.89
CA VAL A 419 -32.19 16.29 -18.97
C VAL A 419 -32.85 17.64 -19.25
N ASP A 420 -32.60 18.62 -18.37
CA ASP A 420 -33.10 19.98 -18.60
C ASP A 420 -32.45 20.61 -19.86
N MET A 421 -33.28 20.92 -20.85
CA MET A 421 -32.86 21.55 -22.08
C MET A 421 -32.19 22.93 -21.90
N SER A 422 -32.39 23.58 -20.74
CA SER A 422 -31.71 24.83 -20.40
C SER A 422 -30.19 24.65 -20.31
N HIS A 423 -29.70 23.46 -20.02
CA HIS A 423 -28.27 23.15 -20.07
C HIS A 423 -27.63 23.39 -21.42
N PHE A 424 -28.40 23.32 -22.52
CA PHE A 424 -27.91 23.49 -23.90
C PHE A 424 -28.25 24.85 -24.50
N THR A 425 -28.68 25.81 -23.68
CA THR A 425 -28.97 27.18 -24.17
C THR A 425 -27.72 27.79 -24.81
N GLY A 426 -27.85 28.27 -26.04
CA GLY A 426 -26.75 28.86 -26.80
C GLY A 426 -25.85 27.85 -27.55
N LEU A 427 -26.09 26.53 -27.40
CA LEU A 427 -25.38 25.51 -28.17
C LEU A 427 -26.17 25.06 -29.40
N GLN A 428 -25.46 24.95 -30.53
CA GLN A 428 -26.00 24.32 -31.74
C GLN A 428 -25.77 22.80 -31.62
N LEU A 429 -26.76 22.10 -31.02
CA LEU A 429 -26.74 20.65 -30.97
C LEU A 429 -26.99 20.05 -32.36
N PRO A 430 -26.30 18.94 -32.70
CA PRO A 430 -26.62 18.11 -33.83
C PRO A 430 -28.12 17.72 -33.80
N LYS A 431 -28.78 17.77 -34.95
CA LYS A 431 -30.24 17.65 -35.04
C LYS A 431 -30.79 16.34 -34.43
N ILE A 432 -30.12 15.23 -34.74
CA ILE A 432 -30.56 13.89 -34.25
C ILE A 432 -30.31 13.74 -32.76
N VAL A 433 -29.19 14.24 -32.24
CA VAL A 433 -28.91 14.26 -30.80
C VAL A 433 -29.96 15.05 -30.04
N LYS A 434 -30.36 16.23 -30.57
CA LYS A 434 -31.44 17.01 -29.95
C LYS A 434 -32.77 16.25 -29.90
N ILE A 435 -33.11 15.53 -30.98
CA ILE A 435 -34.30 14.68 -31.04
C ILE A 435 -34.18 13.53 -30.01
N GLY A 436 -33.00 12.94 -29.88
CA GLY A 436 -32.74 11.90 -28.89
C GLY A 436 -33.01 12.36 -27.44
N ILE A 437 -32.53 13.56 -27.10
CA ILE A 437 -32.74 14.14 -25.75
C ILE A 437 -34.23 14.38 -25.50
N ILE A 438 -34.96 14.94 -26.46
CA ILE A 438 -36.40 15.17 -26.31
C ILE A 438 -37.14 13.84 -26.07
N LYS A 439 -36.82 12.82 -26.88
CA LYS A 439 -37.46 11.50 -26.73
C LYS A 439 -37.12 10.83 -25.38
N ALA A 440 -35.86 10.96 -24.90
CA ALA A 440 -35.47 10.45 -23.59
C ALA A 440 -36.27 11.13 -22.46
N ASN A 441 -36.44 12.46 -22.53
CA ASN A 441 -37.25 13.22 -21.57
C ASN A 441 -38.72 12.79 -21.58
N ASP A 442 -39.30 12.55 -22.73
CA ASP A 442 -40.70 12.07 -22.83
C ASP A 442 -40.86 10.68 -22.22
N LEU A 443 -39.89 9.75 -22.41
CA LEU A 443 -39.89 8.44 -21.83
C LEU A 443 -39.72 8.52 -20.31
N ALA A 444 -38.77 9.31 -19.81
CA ALA A 444 -38.54 9.51 -18.38
C ALA A 444 -39.79 10.06 -17.67
N LYS A 445 -40.43 11.04 -18.27
CA LYS A 445 -41.67 11.63 -17.75
C LYS A 445 -42.79 10.59 -17.65
N LYS A 446 -43.00 9.83 -18.75
CA LYS A 446 -44.04 8.76 -18.76
C LYS A 446 -43.78 7.71 -17.67
N LYS A 447 -42.57 7.27 -17.51
CA LYS A 447 -42.15 6.30 -16.48
C LYS A 447 -42.42 6.83 -15.07
N ARG A 448 -42.14 8.09 -14.81
CA ARG A 448 -42.43 8.75 -13.52
C ARG A 448 -43.93 8.80 -13.23
N GLU A 449 -44.75 9.18 -14.22
CA GLU A 449 -46.19 9.23 -14.09
C GLU A 449 -46.77 7.84 -13.81
N GLU A 450 -46.27 6.78 -14.46
CA GLU A 450 -46.67 5.38 -14.20
C GLU A 450 -46.27 4.92 -12.79
N GLN A 451 -45.08 5.29 -12.31
CA GLN A 451 -44.60 4.98 -10.96
C GLN A 451 -45.42 5.70 -9.89
N GLU A 452 -45.78 6.98 -10.11
CA GLU A 452 -46.64 7.74 -9.20
C GLU A 452 -48.06 7.17 -9.15
N ALA A 453 -48.59 6.74 -10.29
CA ALA A 453 -49.92 6.09 -10.35
C ALA A 453 -49.92 4.76 -9.57
N LYS A 454 -48.87 3.92 -9.71
CA LYS A 454 -48.71 2.69 -8.94
C LYS A 454 -48.61 2.96 -7.43
N ARG A 455 -47.82 3.92 -7.01
CA ARG A 455 -47.70 4.29 -5.58
C ARG A 455 -49.03 4.78 -5.00
N LYS A 456 -49.80 5.56 -5.76
CA LYS A 456 -51.15 5.99 -5.34
C LYS A 456 -52.14 4.84 -5.22
N ALA A 457 -52.04 3.86 -6.12
CA ALA A 457 -52.89 2.66 -6.06
C ALA A 457 -52.53 1.81 -4.80
N GLU A 458 -51.24 1.56 -4.56
CA GLU A 458 -50.76 0.82 -3.38
C GLU A 458 -51.12 1.50 -2.06
N TYR A 459 -51.10 2.86 -2.02
CA TYR A 459 -51.51 3.61 -0.82
C TYR A 459 -53.01 3.51 -0.55
N ASN A 460 -53.83 3.51 -1.60
CA ASN A 460 -55.28 3.36 -1.47
C ASN A 460 -55.72 1.93 -1.10
N ASP A 461 -54.92 0.90 -1.44
CA ASP A 461 -55.19 -0.51 -1.06
C ASP A 461 -54.69 -0.83 0.36
N ALA A 462 -53.86 0.02 0.98
CA ALA A 462 -53.37 -0.19 2.35
C ALA A 462 -54.24 0.39 3.47
N ASP A 463 -55.32 1.09 3.13
CA ASP A 463 -56.27 1.70 4.09
C ASP A 463 -57.54 0.83 4.35
N TRP A 464 -57.37 -0.51 4.41
CA TRP A 464 -58.42 -1.45 4.91
C TRP A 464 -57.88 -2.39 5.98
#